data_6789a88cf888e78cf709e5f048e7947c
#
_entry.id   6789a88cf888e78cf709e5f048e7947c
#
_cell.length_a   1.000
_cell.length_b   1.000
_cell.length_c   1.000
_cell.angle_alpha   90.00
_cell.angle_beta   90.00
_cell.angle_gamma   90.00
#
_symmetry.space_group_name_H-M   'P 1'
#
loop_
_entity.id
_entity.type
_entity.pdbx_description
1 polymer ?
#
loop_
_entity_poly.entity_id
_entity_poly.type
_entity_poly.pdbx_seq_one_letter_code
_entity_poly.pdbx_strand_id
1 'polypeptide(L)'
;RLPRSAQKQKSRPTPEQSRQLMDLLENFFSFALPPSFTAESLARELARRTRFLRDQVILPELQEQVKAEHGDLYGFYDAFQKYLIAALTQEQFADLYAQTITYGLFAARTRTDSSFNRKLAFNLIPSTIGILRDVFHFISLGKLSPQMETIVDDIAAVLHVADVASILLQYYRQGKGDDPVLHFYETFLAEYDPETRERRGVYYTPLPVVRYIVRAVHDLLKTRFDLPDGLADKRVTLLDPAAGTLTFPAEAIRLAFEEFTGKYGEGGKHNLLRRHILPHFYAFELLMAPYATGHIKIGFLLETLGVPLRNGERFQLYLTNTLEMKDLQQIPIP
;
A
#
# COMPACT_ATOMS: atom_id res chain seq x y z
N ARG A 1 -0.03 34.14 0.63
CA ARG A 1 -0.21 35.59 0.84
C ARG A 1 1.17 36.25 0.72
N LEU A 2 1.39 37.09 -0.28
CA LEU A 2 2.60 37.91 -0.37
C LEU A 2 2.76 38.76 0.91
N PRO A 3 3.97 38.98 1.43
CA PRO A 3 4.20 39.77 2.61
C PRO A 3 3.67 41.20 2.38
N ARG A 4 3.07 41.80 3.41
CA ARG A 4 2.49 43.19 3.34
C ARG A 4 3.48 44.25 2.86
N SER A 5 4.79 44.02 2.93
CA SER A 5 5.85 44.89 2.38
C SER A 5 5.91 44.89 0.85
N ALA A 6 5.46 43.84 0.18
CA ALA A 6 5.48 43.73 -1.28
C ALA A 6 4.35 44.50 -1.95
N GLN A 7 3.33 44.93 -1.21
CA GLN A 7 2.18 45.68 -1.75
C GLN A 7 2.45 47.21 -1.95
N LYS A 8 3.57 47.74 -1.51
CA LYS A 8 3.84 49.19 -1.55
C LYS A 8 4.95 49.65 -2.49
N GLN A 9 5.68 48.75 -3.12
CA GLN A 9 6.70 49.19 -4.10
C GLN A 9 6.32 48.68 -5.49
N LYS A 10 5.96 49.63 -6.38
CA LYS A 10 5.99 49.41 -7.83
C LYS A 10 7.43 49.35 -8.30
N SER A 11 8.22 48.38 -7.79
CA SER A 11 9.55 48.09 -8.30
C SER A 11 9.37 47.23 -9.55
N ARG A 12 9.89 47.70 -10.67
CA ARG A 12 10.05 46.83 -11.85
C ARG A 12 10.96 45.67 -11.45
N PRO A 13 10.63 44.43 -11.85
CA PRO A 13 11.51 43.29 -11.55
C PRO A 13 12.91 43.56 -12.13
N THR A 14 13.92 43.13 -11.43
CA THR A 14 15.30 43.20 -11.94
C THR A 14 15.44 42.29 -13.17
N PRO A 15 16.40 42.54 -14.06
CA PRO A 15 16.66 41.67 -15.21
C PRO A 15 16.90 40.20 -14.79
N GLU A 16 17.51 39.98 -13.62
CA GLU A 16 17.75 38.66 -13.06
C GLU A 16 16.46 37.98 -12.57
N GLN A 17 15.60 38.70 -11.87
CA GLN A 17 14.28 38.24 -11.47
C GLN A 17 13.39 37.90 -12.66
N SER A 18 13.47 38.73 -13.73
CA SER A 18 12.74 38.48 -14.98
C SER A 18 13.24 37.22 -15.67
N ARG A 19 14.58 36.98 -15.69
CA ARG A 19 15.18 35.76 -16.24
C ARG A 19 14.77 34.53 -15.44
N GLN A 20 14.86 34.58 -14.11
CA GLN A 20 14.44 33.47 -13.23
C GLN A 20 12.96 33.13 -13.42
N LEU A 21 12.08 34.13 -13.62
CA LEU A 21 10.68 33.89 -13.92
C LEU A 21 10.50 33.26 -15.31
N MET A 22 11.24 33.73 -16.32
CA MET A 22 11.17 33.12 -17.66
C MET A 22 11.69 31.69 -17.65
N ASP A 23 12.80 31.42 -16.97
CA ASP A 23 13.33 30.06 -16.82
C ASP A 23 12.33 29.15 -16.08
N LEU A 24 11.63 29.66 -15.06
CA LEU A 24 10.58 28.94 -14.38
C LEU A 24 9.40 28.63 -15.30
N LEU A 25 8.95 29.61 -16.09
CA LEU A 25 7.87 29.44 -17.05
C LEU A 25 8.26 28.51 -18.20
N GLU A 26 9.47 28.63 -18.72
CA GLU A 26 10.00 27.67 -19.73
C GLU A 26 10.03 26.26 -19.19
N ASN A 27 10.56 26.06 -17.99
CA ASN A 27 10.54 24.76 -17.33
C ASN A 27 9.12 24.24 -17.09
N PHE A 28 8.19 25.12 -16.74
CA PHE A 28 6.78 24.76 -16.55
C PHE A 28 6.10 24.33 -17.86
N PHE A 29 6.29 25.10 -18.94
CA PHE A 29 5.65 24.84 -20.23
C PHE A 29 6.37 23.77 -21.07
N SER A 30 7.67 23.57 -20.85
CA SER A 30 8.45 22.50 -21.50
C SER A 30 8.43 21.19 -20.73
N PHE A 31 7.76 21.16 -19.56
CA PHE A 31 7.67 19.96 -18.77
C PHE A 31 6.94 18.86 -19.56
N ALA A 32 7.69 17.86 -19.96
CA ALA A 32 7.18 16.60 -20.49
C ALA A 32 7.57 15.49 -19.52
N LEU A 33 6.65 14.56 -19.30
CA LEU A 33 7.01 13.33 -18.58
C LEU A 33 8.15 12.64 -19.30
N PRO A 34 9.16 12.11 -18.61
CA PRO A 34 10.27 11.41 -19.24
C PRO A 34 9.73 10.25 -20.11
N PRO A 35 10.32 10.00 -21.27
CA PRO A 35 9.86 8.96 -22.20
C PRO A 35 9.98 7.55 -21.61
N SER A 36 10.78 7.37 -20.57
CA SER A 36 10.90 6.12 -19.81
C SER A 36 11.18 6.41 -18.35
N PHE A 37 10.61 5.59 -17.47
CA PHE A 37 10.88 5.62 -16.04
C PHE A 37 11.76 4.44 -15.66
N THR A 38 12.73 4.68 -14.76
CA THR A 38 13.32 3.64 -13.91
C THR A 38 12.47 3.49 -12.64
N ALA A 39 12.69 2.42 -11.88
CA ALA A 39 12.02 2.24 -10.59
C ALA A 39 12.24 3.43 -9.64
N GLU A 40 13.48 3.92 -9.56
CA GLU A 40 13.86 5.04 -8.70
C GLU A 40 13.23 6.36 -9.17
N SER A 41 13.24 6.63 -10.50
CA SER A 41 12.66 7.87 -11.03
C SER A 41 11.14 7.88 -10.88
N LEU A 42 10.46 6.76 -11.12
CA LEU A 42 9.04 6.63 -10.88
C LEU A 42 8.71 6.81 -9.39
N ALA A 43 9.45 6.14 -8.51
CA ALA A 43 9.28 6.26 -7.06
C ALA A 43 9.42 7.71 -6.59
N ARG A 44 10.43 8.44 -7.10
CA ARG A 44 10.66 9.86 -6.78
C ARG A 44 9.52 10.76 -7.24
N GLU A 45 9.01 10.54 -8.47
CA GLU A 45 7.89 11.31 -9.01
C GLU A 45 6.60 11.05 -8.23
N LEU A 46 6.33 9.80 -7.87
CA LEU A 46 5.18 9.45 -7.02
C LEU A 46 5.35 10.02 -5.61
N ALA A 47 6.53 9.89 -5.00
CA ALA A 47 6.81 10.37 -3.65
C ALA A 47 6.61 11.90 -3.54
N ARG A 48 7.06 12.67 -4.54
CA ARG A 48 6.88 14.12 -4.58
C ARG A 48 5.39 14.50 -4.63
N ARG A 49 4.61 13.84 -5.46
CA ARG A 49 3.17 14.06 -5.60
C ARG A 49 2.40 13.63 -4.35
N THR A 50 2.79 12.53 -3.75
CA THR A 50 2.19 12.03 -2.52
C THR A 50 2.43 12.99 -1.36
N ARG A 51 3.64 13.55 -1.21
CA ARG A 51 3.91 14.61 -0.21
C ARG A 51 3.07 15.86 -0.46
N PHE A 52 2.96 16.28 -1.71
CA PHE A 52 2.10 17.42 -2.06
C PHE A 52 0.62 17.14 -1.73
N LEU A 53 0.12 15.96 -2.09
CA LEU A 53 -1.24 15.52 -1.77
C LEU A 53 -1.47 15.54 -0.26
N ARG A 54 -0.54 15.00 0.53
CA ARG A 54 -0.59 14.99 2.00
C ARG A 54 -0.63 16.40 2.59
N ASP A 55 0.39 17.22 2.26
CA ASP A 55 0.68 18.45 2.98
C ASP A 55 -0.15 19.65 2.49
N GLN A 56 -0.46 19.69 1.19
CA GLN A 56 -1.08 20.85 0.56
C GLN A 56 -2.57 20.63 0.23
N VAL A 57 -3.05 19.40 0.30
CA VAL A 57 -4.44 19.07 -0.05
C VAL A 57 -5.15 18.39 1.11
N ILE A 58 -4.74 17.16 1.47
CA ILE A 58 -5.48 16.36 2.47
C ILE A 58 -5.44 17.01 3.85
N LEU A 59 -4.26 17.37 4.35
CA LEU A 59 -4.14 17.92 5.70
C LEU A 59 -4.90 19.24 5.90
N PRO A 60 -4.79 20.25 5.02
CA PRO A 60 -5.58 21.48 5.14
C PRO A 60 -7.08 21.23 5.03
N GLU A 61 -7.53 20.39 4.08
CA GLU A 61 -8.93 20.06 3.89
C GLU A 61 -9.50 19.31 5.11
N LEU A 62 -8.76 18.34 5.64
CA LEU A 62 -9.12 17.62 6.87
C LEU A 62 -9.25 18.59 8.06
N GLN A 63 -8.30 19.52 8.22
CA GLN A 63 -8.35 20.51 9.31
C GLN A 63 -9.60 21.40 9.26
N GLU A 64 -10.04 21.76 8.05
CA GLU A 64 -11.29 22.50 7.86
C GLU A 64 -12.51 21.63 8.18
N GLN A 65 -12.54 20.39 7.68
CA GLN A 65 -13.64 19.45 7.91
C GLN A 65 -13.76 19.05 9.38
N VAL A 66 -12.65 18.87 10.09
CA VAL A 66 -12.65 18.58 11.56
C VAL A 66 -13.24 19.73 12.35
N LYS A 67 -12.95 21.00 11.99
CA LYS A 67 -13.55 22.18 12.65
C LYS A 67 -15.05 22.29 12.38
N ALA A 68 -15.49 21.84 11.21
CA ALA A 68 -16.89 21.82 10.82
C ALA A 68 -17.65 20.58 11.31
N GLU A 69 -16.94 19.59 11.85
CA GLU A 69 -17.46 18.26 12.21
C GLU A 69 -18.27 17.59 11.07
N HIS A 70 -17.87 17.88 9.84
CA HIS A 70 -18.57 17.40 8.63
C HIS A 70 -17.62 17.31 7.44
N GLY A 71 -17.86 16.32 6.58
CA GLY A 71 -17.13 16.06 5.34
C GLY A 71 -16.64 14.63 5.23
N ASP A 72 -16.26 14.24 4.02
CA ASP A 72 -15.89 12.86 3.74
C ASP A 72 -14.56 12.47 4.40
N LEU A 73 -13.55 13.37 4.36
CA LEU A 73 -12.26 13.12 5.03
C LEU A 73 -12.43 13.07 6.57
N TYR A 74 -13.28 13.93 7.11
CA TYR A 74 -13.61 13.88 8.54
C TYR A 74 -14.29 12.55 8.90
N GLY A 75 -15.23 12.08 8.09
CA GLY A 75 -15.89 10.79 8.32
C GLY A 75 -14.92 9.61 8.31
N PHE A 76 -13.97 9.57 7.38
CA PHE A 76 -12.89 8.58 7.38
C PHE A 76 -11.98 8.71 8.59
N TYR A 77 -11.55 9.93 8.93
CA TYR A 77 -10.69 10.19 10.08
C TYR A 77 -11.33 9.76 11.40
N ASP A 78 -12.59 10.15 11.64
CA ASP A 78 -13.37 9.76 12.82
C ASP A 78 -13.54 8.24 12.92
N ALA A 79 -13.85 7.58 11.81
CA ALA A 79 -13.95 6.13 11.76
C ALA A 79 -12.61 5.44 12.08
N PHE A 80 -11.50 5.97 11.57
CA PHE A 80 -10.16 5.44 11.86
C PHE A 80 -9.79 5.62 13.34
N GLN A 81 -10.06 6.78 13.93
CA GLN A 81 -9.82 7.01 15.36
C GLN A 81 -10.69 6.09 16.22
N LYS A 82 -11.95 5.93 15.84
CA LYS A 82 -12.93 5.20 16.64
C LYS A 82 -12.74 3.68 16.60
N TYR A 83 -12.35 3.15 15.44
CA TYR A 83 -12.36 1.71 15.22
C TYR A 83 -10.98 1.08 14.99
N LEU A 84 -9.93 1.89 14.73
CA LEU A 84 -8.62 1.35 14.33
C LEU A 84 -7.47 1.88 15.20
N ILE A 85 -7.31 3.19 15.33
CA ILE A 85 -6.17 3.82 16.01
C ILE A 85 -6.67 5.00 16.84
N ALA A 86 -6.96 4.80 18.11
CA ALA A 86 -7.57 5.82 18.98
C ALA A 86 -6.74 7.12 19.11
N ALA A 87 -5.41 7.04 19.04
CA ALA A 87 -4.50 8.18 19.15
C ALA A 87 -4.05 8.72 17.78
N LEU A 88 -4.77 8.45 16.70
CA LEU A 88 -4.41 8.91 15.34
C LEU A 88 -4.49 10.43 15.26
N THR A 89 -3.39 11.11 14.88
CA THR A 89 -3.39 12.55 14.62
C THR A 89 -3.84 12.86 13.18
N GLN A 90 -4.19 14.13 12.93
CA GLN A 90 -4.60 14.57 11.58
C GLN A 90 -3.45 14.45 10.57
N GLU A 91 -2.22 14.73 10.99
CA GLU A 91 -1.01 14.59 10.18
C GLU A 91 -0.76 13.12 9.83
N GLN A 92 -0.91 12.23 10.81
CA GLN A 92 -0.76 10.79 10.60
C GLN A 92 -1.83 10.24 9.68
N PHE A 93 -3.07 10.70 9.82
CA PHE A 93 -4.16 10.32 8.91
C PHE A 93 -3.91 10.82 7.50
N ALA A 94 -3.51 12.08 7.33
CA ALA A 94 -3.21 12.65 6.01
C ALA A 94 -2.07 11.89 5.31
N ASP A 95 -1.04 11.53 6.07
CA ASP A 95 0.09 10.72 5.60
C ASP A 95 -0.37 9.33 5.12
N LEU A 96 -1.10 8.64 5.97
CA LEU A 96 -1.68 7.33 5.72
C LEU A 96 -2.61 7.34 4.49
N TYR A 97 -3.48 8.35 4.40
CA TYR A 97 -4.45 8.47 3.32
C TYR A 97 -3.78 8.76 1.98
N ALA A 98 -2.79 9.68 1.94
CA ALA A 98 -2.03 10.00 0.74
C ALA A 98 -1.23 8.79 0.22
N GLN A 99 -0.56 8.05 1.11
CA GLN A 99 0.14 6.82 0.74
C GLN A 99 -0.82 5.76 0.20
N THR A 100 -1.98 5.60 0.83
CA THR A 100 -3.00 4.63 0.41
C THR A 100 -3.49 4.93 -1.02
N ILE A 101 -3.77 6.19 -1.33
CA ILE A 101 -4.18 6.61 -2.68
C ILE A 101 -3.08 6.28 -3.69
N THR A 102 -1.86 6.77 -3.46
CA THR A 102 -0.76 6.61 -4.42
C THR A 102 -0.42 5.14 -4.65
N TYR A 103 -0.31 4.39 -3.55
CA TYR A 103 0.06 2.99 -3.65
C TYR A 103 -1.05 2.12 -4.24
N GLY A 104 -2.30 2.41 -3.93
CA GLY A 104 -3.43 1.73 -4.54
C GLY A 104 -3.57 2.02 -6.03
N LEU A 105 -3.29 3.26 -6.49
CA LEU A 105 -3.20 3.57 -7.92
C LEU A 105 -2.06 2.80 -8.59
N PHE A 106 -0.89 2.73 -7.96
CA PHE A 106 0.22 1.91 -8.45
C PHE A 106 -0.18 0.42 -8.57
N ALA A 107 -0.78 -0.13 -7.51
CA ALA A 107 -1.24 -1.51 -7.50
C ALA A 107 -2.31 -1.79 -8.57
N ALA A 108 -3.26 -0.88 -8.75
CA ALA A 108 -4.24 -0.98 -9.83
C ALA A 108 -3.57 -0.97 -11.22
N ARG A 109 -2.54 -0.13 -11.41
CA ARG A 109 -1.78 -0.04 -12.66
C ARG A 109 -1.04 -1.34 -13.00
N THR A 110 -0.56 -2.08 -11.99
CA THR A 110 0.08 -3.39 -12.22
C THR A 110 -0.87 -4.45 -12.82
N ARG A 111 -2.17 -4.21 -12.80
CA ARG A 111 -3.20 -5.14 -13.30
C ARG A 111 -3.71 -4.84 -14.70
N THR A 112 -3.18 -3.81 -15.35
CA THR A 112 -3.58 -3.45 -16.72
C THR A 112 -2.42 -2.88 -17.50
N ASP A 113 -2.31 -3.29 -18.76
CA ASP A 113 -1.37 -2.72 -19.73
C ASP A 113 -2.05 -1.69 -20.64
N SER A 114 -3.38 -1.53 -20.52
CA SER A 114 -4.17 -0.59 -21.29
C SER A 114 -4.16 0.82 -20.71
N SER A 115 -4.99 1.71 -21.28
CA SER A 115 -5.19 3.06 -20.74
C SER A 115 -5.54 3.03 -19.27
N PHE A 116 -4.89 3.90 -18.47
CA PHE A 116 -5.05 3.96 -17.04
C PHE A 116 -5.43 5.38 -16.61
N ASN A 117 -6.40 5.48 -15.73
CA ASN A 117 -6.80 6.73 -15.07
C ASN A 117 -7.43 6.43 -13.71
N ARG A 118 -7.64 7.45 -12.90
CA ARG A 118 -8.24 7.36 -11.57
C ARG A 118 -9.56 6.58 -11.54
N LYS A 119 -10.44 6.82 -12.50
CA LYS A 119 -11.77 6.19 -12.55
C LYS A 119 -11.70 4.68 -12.85
N LEU A 120 -10.76 4.26 -13.68
CA LEU A 120 -10.55 2.84 -13.97
C LEU A 120 -9.89 2.10 -12.81
N ALA A 121 -9.09 2.78 -11.99
CA ALA A 121 -8.38 2.18 -10.87
C ALA A 121 -9.33 1.43 -9.90
N PHE A 122 -10.51 1.97 -9.63
CA PHE A 122 -11.50 1.32 -8.76
C PHE A 122 -11.86 -0.11 -9.20
N ASN A 123 -12.03 -0.32 -10.50
CA ASN A 123 -12.39 -1.64 -11.04
C ASN A 123 -11.24 -2.65 -10.96
N LEU A 124 -10.01 -2.17 -10.80
CA LEU A 124 -8.79 -2.98 -10.73
C LEU A 124 -8.38 -3.31 -9.29
N ILE A 125 -8.96 -2.63 -8.29
CA ILE A 125 -8.75 -2.94 -6.87
C ILE A 125 -9.56 -4.19 -6.49
N PRO A 126 -8.91 -5.20 -5.89
CA PRO A 126 -9.61 -6.40 -5.45
C PRO A 126 -10.74 -6.09 -4.46
N SER A 127 -11.90 -6.70 -4.66
CA SER A 127 -13.06 -6.57 -3.74
C SER A 127 -12.79 -7.12 -2.34
N THR A 128 -11.72 -7.87 -2.18
CA THR A 128 -11.29 -8.49 -0.93
C THR A 128 -10.68 -7.51 0.08
N ILE A 129 -10.37 -6.27 -0.35
CA ILE A 129 -9.74 -5.23 0.48
C ILE A 129 -10.77 -4.13 0.74
N GLY A 130 -11.71 -4.37 1.69
CA GLY A 130 -12.86 -3.50 1.93
C GLY A 130 -12.48 -2.02 2.10
N ILE A 131 -11.63 -1.71 3.09
CA ILE A 131 -11.25 -0.32 3.40
C ILE A 131 -10.52 0.38 2.24
N LEU A 132 -9.65 -0.34 1.52
CA LEU A 132 -9.00 0.21 0.34
C LEU A 132 -10.03 0.48 -0.76
N ARG A 133 -10.99 -0.42 -0.91
CA ARG A 133 -12.08 -0.25 -1.87
C ARG A 133 -12.94 0.96 -1.56
N ASP A 134 -13.24 1.23 -0.30
CA ASP A 134 -14.02 2.40 0.13
C ASP A 134 -13.27 3.70 -0.15
N VAL A 135 -11.98 3.76 0.18
CA VAL A 135 -11.11 4.89 -0.19
C VAL A 135 -11.09 5.07 -1.71
N PHE A 136 -10.94 3.98 -2.48
CA PHE A 136 -10.92 4.06 -3.95
C PHE A 136 -12.28 4.34 -4.56
N HIS A 137 -13.37 3.92 -3.94
CA HIS A 137 -14.71 4.34 -4.33
C HIS A 137 -14.83 5.87 -4.23
N PHE A 138 -14.39 6.45 -3.12
CA PHE A 138 -14.42 7.89 -2.91
C PHE A 138 -13.55 8.63 -3.93
N ILE A 139 -12.28 8.27 -4.10
CA ILE A 139 -11.38 8.98 -5.02
C ILE A 139 -11.72 8.79 -6.51
N SER A 140 -12.36 7.69 -6.87
CA SER A 140 -12.70 7.38 -8.27
C SER A 140 -14.07 7.90 -8.67
N LEU A 141 -15.06 7.83 -7.79
CA LEU A 141 -16.47 8.09 -8.06
C LEU A 141 -17.07 9.19 -7.18
N GLY A 142 -16.41 9.55 -6.07
CA GLY A 142 -16.86 10.61 -5.16
C GLY A 142 -16.65 12.02 -5.73
N LYS A 143 -17.18 13.01 -5.03
CA LYS A 143 -16.96 14.43 -5.31
C LYS A 143 -15.71 14.89 -4.58
N LEU A 144 -14.58 14.88 -5.27
CA LEU A 144 -13.33 15.40 -4.74
C LEU A 144 -13.31 16.92 -4.80
N SER A 145 -12.53 17.56 -3.91
CA SER A 145 -12.16 18.96 -4.10
C SER A 145 -11.36 19.13 -5.41
N PRO A 146 -11.42 20.28 -6.09
CA PRO A 146 -10.68 20.46 -7.33
C PRO A 146 -9.18 20.24 -7.19
N GLN A 147 -8.60 20.60 -6.03
CA GLN A 147 -7.19 20.37 -5.76
C GLN A 147 -6.88 18.87 -5.62
N MET A 148 -7.70 18.11 -4.89
CA MET A 148 -7.53 16.67 -4.73
C MET A 148 -7.70 15.94 -6.07
N GLU A 149 -8.72 16.31 -6.85
CA GLU A 149 -8.93 15.72 -8.17
C GLU A 149 -7.72 15.93 -9.07
N THR A 150 -7.19 17.15 -9.13
CA THR A 150 -6.03 17.49 -9.98
C THR A 150 -4.80 16.68 -9.63
N ILE A 151 -4.45 16.56 -8.34
CA ILE A 151 -3.22 15.84 -7.95
C ILE A 151 -3.37 14.33 -8.07
N VAL A 152 -4.55 13.77 -7.79
CA VAL A 152 -4.80 12.35 -7.96
C VAL A 152 -4.80 11.95 -9.44
N ASP A 153 -5.36 12.80 -10.30
CA ASP A 153 -5.29 12.60 -11.76
C ASP A 153 -3.86 12.75 -12.30
N ASP A 154 -3.03 13.65 -11.73
CA ASP A 154 -1.61 13.77 -12.08
C ASP A 154 -0.80 12.51 -11.66
N ILE A 155 -1.07 11.95 -10.49
CA ILE A 155 -0.49 10.65 -10.08
C ILE A 155 -0.89 9.55 -11.07
N ALA A 156 -2.16 9.48 -11.44
CA ALA A 156 -2.65 8.51 -12.39
C ALA A 156 -2.05 8.69 -13.81
N ALA A 157 -1.81 9.93 -14.24
CA ALA A 157 -1.17 10.25 -15.52
C ALA A 157 0.30 9.80 -15.55
N VAL A 158 1.05 10.01 -14.47
CA VAL A 158 2.42 9.47 -14.35
C VAL A 158 2.43 7.96 -14.46
N LEU A 159 1.52 7.28 -13.77
CA LEU A 159 1.39 5.83 -13.83
C LEU A 159 0.92 5.31 -15.20
N HIS A 160 0.10 6.10 -15.91
CA HIS A 160 -0.34 5.76 -17.25
C HIS A 160 0.84 5.70 -18.25
N VAL A 161 1.75 6.67 -18.16
CA VAL A 161 2.92 6.76 -19.05
C VAL A 161 4.02 5.76 -18.67
N ALA A 162 4.10 5.38 -17.38
CA ALA A 162 5.11 4.45 -16.90
C ALA A 162 4.86 3.02 -17.40
N ASP A 163 5.90 2.38 -17.91
CA ASP A 163 5.92 0.95 -18.17
C ASP A 163 6.20 0.18 -16.87
N VAL A 164 5.14 0.09 -16.04
CA VAL A 164 5.22 -0.54 -14.73
C VAL A 164 5.59 -2.02 -14.84
N ALA A 165 5.12 -2.73 -15.86
CA ALA A 165 5.44 -4.13 -16.07
C ALA A 165 6.95 -4.33 -16.28
N SER A 166 7.57 -3.54 -17.15
CA SER A 166 9.03 -3.59 -17.38
C SER A 166 9.82 -3.20 -16.14
N ILE A 167 9.35 -2.20 -15.36
CA ILE A 167 9.97 -1.79 -14.10
C ILE A 167 9.96 -2.95 -13.10
N LEU A 168 8.83 -3.65 -12.94
CA LEU A 168 8.73 -4.78 -12.04
C LEU A 168 9.59 -5.97 -12.49
N LEU A 169 9.67 -6.24 -13.80
CA LEU A 169 10.53 -7.28 -14.36
C LEU A 169 12.02 -7.03 -14.10
N GLN A 170 12.48 -5.79 -14.00
CA GLN A 170 13.87 -5.48 -13.65
C GLN A 170 14.25 -6.00 -12.25
N TYR A 171 13.36 -5.94 -11.28
CA TYR A 171 13.61 -6.49 -9.94
C TYR A 171 13.79 -8.01 -9.97
N TYR A 172 13.03 -8.73 -10.79
CA TYR A 172 13.24 -10.17 -11.01
C TYR A 172 14.63 -10.47 -11.57
N ARG A 173 15.05 -9.72 -12.61
CA ARG A 173 16.35 -9.91 -13.28
C ARG A 173 17.54 -9.58 -12.38
N GLN A 174 17.38 -8.67 -11.42
CA GLN A 174 18.41 -8.29 -10.47
C GLN A 174 18.56 -9.26 -9.28
N GLY A 175 17.82 -10.36 -9.27
CA GLY A 175 17.87 -11.35 -8.19
C GLY A 175 17.36 -10.83 -6.84
N LYS A 176 16.61 -9.73 -6.84
CA LYS A 176 16.04 -9.13 -5.62
C LYS A 176 14.83 -9.89 -5.06
N GLY A 177 14.57 -11.09 -5.57
CA GLY A 177 13.53 -11.98 -5.05
C GLY A 177 12.23 -11.98 -5.84
N ASP A 178 11.28 -12.78 -5.37
CA ASP A 178 10.03 -13.11 -6.06
C ASP A 178 8.91 -12.06 -5.84
N ASP A 179 9.21 -10.88 -5.28
CA ASP A 179 8.21 -9.86 -4.96
C ASP A 179 8.60 -8.45 -5.45
N PRO A 180 8.46 -8.20 -6.76
CA PRO A 180 8.84 -6.91 -7.33
C PRO A 180 7.98 -5.75 -6.85
N VAL A 181 6.72 -6.00 -6.45
CA VAL A 181 5.81 -4.97 -5.92
C VAL A 181 6.29 -4.47 -4.56
N LEU A 182 6.77 -5.38 -3.71
CA LEU A 182 7.39 -5.03 -2.44
C LEU A 182 8.64 -4.17 -2.63
N HIS A 183 9.54 -4.56 -3.55
CA HIS A 183 10.77 -3.80 -3.80
C HIS A 183 10.48 -2.41 -4.35
N PHE A 184 9.45 -2.25 -5.18
CA PHE A 184 9.01 -0.93 -5.59
C PHE A 184 8.49 -0.11 -4.40
N TYR A 185 7.71 -0.72 -3.50
CA TYR A 185 7.24 -0.06 -2.29
C TYR A 185 8.39 0.41 -1.39
N GLU A 186 9.42 -0.42 -1.20
CA GLU A 186 10.64 -0.03 -0.47
C GLU A 186 11.34 1.17 -1.12
N THR A 187 11.46 1.17 -2.45
CA THR A 187 12.04 2.26 -3.22
C THR A 187 11.21 3.53 -3.08
N PHE A 188 9.89 3.41 -3.15
CA PHE A 188 8.97 4.52 -2.92
C PHE A 188 9.09 5.10 -1.51
N LEU A 189 9.11 4.27 -0.47
CA LEU A 189 9.26 4.74 0.92
C LEU A 189 10.60 5.43 1.16
N ALA A 190 11.68 4.92 0.56
CA ALA A 190 13.00 5.55 0.67
C ALA A 190 13.01 6.98 0.09
N GLU A 191 12.24 7.22 -0.97
CA GLU A 191 12.09 8.55 -1.58
C GLU A 191 11.01 9.40 -0.87
N TYR A 192 9.98 8.77 -0.31
CA TYR A 192 8.84 9.46 0.29
C TYR A 192 9.14 10.00 1.69
N ASP A 193 9.63 9.16 2.59
CA ASP A 193 9.92 9.52 3.97
C ASP A 193 11.09 8.69 4.54
N PRO A 194 12.32 9.08 4.24
CA PRO A 194 13.51 8.38 4.72
C PRO A 194 13.64 8.42 6.25
N GLU A 195 13.20 9.50 6.92
CA GLU A 195 13.29 9.63 8.38
C GLU A 195 12.29 8.71 9.12
N THR A 196 11.06 8.63 8.63
CA THR A 196 10.06 7.72 9.23
C THR A 196 10.43 6.27 8.98
N ARG A 197 11.04 5.95 7.84
CA ARG A 197 11.60 4.63 7.56
C ARG A 197 12.58 4.20 8.64
N GLU A 198 13.50 5.07 9.04
CA GLU A 198 14.48 4.78 10.10
C GLU A 198 13.83 4.70 11.49
N ARG A 199 12.98 5.66 11.85
CA ARG A 199 12.37 5.74 13.19
C ARG A 199 11.38 4.61 13.48
N ARG A 200 10.63 4.15 12.49
CA ARG A 200 9.62 3.10 12.62
C ARG A 200 10.16 1.71 12.36
N GLY A 201 11.47 1.59 12.06
CA GLY A 201 12.09 0.29 11.81
C GLY A 201 11.46 -0.47 10.64
N VAL A 202 10.95 0.26 9.62
CA VAL A 202 10.35 -0.36 8.42
C VAL A 202 11.49 -0.94 7.58
N TYR A 203 12.14 -1.97 8.12
CA TYR A 203 13.13 -2.77 7.43
C TYR A 203 12.52 -4.11 7.11
N TYR A 204 12.50 -4.43 5.83
CA TYR A 204 12.03 -5.74 5.41
C TYR A 204 13.09 -6.79 5.68
N THR A 205 12.66 -7.87 6.29
CA THR A 205 13.55 -9.01 6.51
C THR A 205 13.93 -9.62 5.15
N PRO A 206 15.23 -9.78 4.85
CA PRO A 206 15.67 -10.37 3.60
C PRO A 206 15.02 -11.74 3.35
N LEU A 207 14.54 -11.98 2.15
CA LEU A 207 13.78 -13.20 1.82
C LEU A 207 14.52 -14.50 2.17
N PRO A 208 15.85 -14.65 2.02
CA PRO A 208 16.57 -15.84 2.48
C PRO A 208 16.41 -16.08 3.99
N VAL A 209 16.38 -15.02 4.80
CA VAL A 209 16.18 -15.11 6.26
C VAL A 209 14.74 -15.53 6.57
N VAL A 210 13.76 -14.95 5.89
CA VAL A 210 12.34 -15.32 6.01
C VAL A 210 12.16 -16.78 5.67
N ARG A 211 12.69 -17.23 4.54
CA ARG A 211 12.64 -18.62 4.09
C ARG A 211 13.27 -19.58 5.11
N TYR A 212 14.42 -19.22 5.65
CA TYR A 212 15.07 -20.01 6.67
C TYR A 212 14.19 -20.17 7.92
N ILE A 213 13.66 -19.07 8.44
CA ILE A 213 12.83 -19.06 9.65
C ILE A 213 11.54 -19.89 9.41
N VAL A 214 10.85 -19.63 8.31
CA VAL A 214 9.58 -20.33 7.99
C VAL A 214 9.80 -21.82 7.81
N ARG A 215 10.89 -22.24 7.13
CA ARG A 215 11.25 -23.66 6.98
C ARG A 215 11.64 -24.28 8.30
N ALA A 216 12.41 -23.59 9.14
CA ALA A 216 12.75 -24.08 10.46
C ALA A 216 11.51 -24.33 11.34
N VAL A 217 10.55 -23.41 11.31
CA VAL A 217 9.26 -23.58 12.01
C VAL A 217 8.49 -24.78 11.44
N HIS A 218 8.40 -24.88 10.12
CA HIS A 218 7.74 -26.00 9.44
C HIS A 218 8.35 -27.35 9.84
N ASP A 219 9.68 -27.46 9.87
CA ASP A 219 10.39 -28.70 10.26
C ASP A 219 10.22 -29.02 11.75
N LEU A 220 10.21 -27.99 12.61
CA LEU A 220 9.91 -28.18 14.03
C LEU A 220 8.49 -28.70 14.25
N LEU A 221 7.49 -28.17 13.54
CA LEU A 221 6.11 -28.66 13.60
C LEU A 221 6.06 -30.17 13.26
N LYS A 222 6.79 -30.59 12.24
CA LYS A 222 6.85 -32.00 11.83
C LYS A 222 7.61 -32.90 12.82
N THR A 223 8.73 -32.42 13.34
CA THR A 223 9.67 -33.26 14.09
C THR A 223 9.47 -33.23 15.62
N ARG A 224 8.86 -32.17 16.15
CA ARG A 224 8.71 -31.95 17.59
C ARG A 224 7.28 -31.89 18.07
N PHE A 225 6.33 -31.57 17.16
CA PHE A 225 4.92 -31.39 17.54
C PHE A 225 3.99 -32.41 16.93
N ASP A 226 4.53 -33.43 16.26
CA ASP A 226 3.76 -34.53 15.62
C ASP A 226 2.69 -34.00 14.64
N LEU A 227 3.07 -32.99 13.85
CA LEU A 227 2.26 -32.37 12.81
C LEU A 227 2.87 -32.71 11.43
N PRO A 228 2.56 -33.91 10.86
CA PRO A 228 3.30 -34.44 9.71
C PRO A 228 3.25 -33.55 8.47
N ASP A 229 2.22 -32.71 8.34
CA ASP A 229 2.07 -31.78 7.23
C ASP A 229 2.64 -30.37 7.53
N GLY A 230 3.27 -30.19 8.71
CA GLY A 230 3.88 -28.93 9.11
C GLY A 230 2.89 -27.77 9.05
N LEU A 231 3.19 -26.70 8.31
CA LEU A 231 2.30 -25.56 8.13
C LEU A 231 1.01 -25.88 7.36
N ALA A 232 0.95 -26.99 6.64
CA ALA A 232 -0.27 -27.44 5.96
C ALA A 232 -1.21 -28.26 6.87
N ASP A 233 -0.76 -28.64 8.08
CA ASP A 233 -1.57 -29.39 9.03
C ASP A 233 -2.69 -28.50 9.59
N LYS A 234 -3.93 -28.96 9.49
CA LYS A 234 -5.14 -28.21 9.89
C LYS A 234 -5.20 -27.79 11.36
N ARG A 235 -4.34 -28.38 12.21
CA ARG A 235 -4.22 -28.04 13.64
C ARG A 235 -3.33 -26.82 13.88
N VAL A 236 -2.60 -26.36 12.86
CA VAL A 236 -1.70 -25.21 12.97
C VAL A 236 -2.50 -23.90 12.82
N THR A 237 -2.31 -22.99 13.76
CA THR A 237 -2.72 -21.60 13.64
C THR A 237 -1.47 -20.74 13.55
N LEU A 238 -1.42 -19.85 12.55
CA LEU A 238 -0.34 -18.90 12.36
C LEU A 238 -0.82 -17.51 12.74
N LEU A 239 0.00 -16.77 13.51
CA LEU A 239 -0.17 -15.35 13.76
C LEU A 239 1.14 -14.62 13.50
N ASP A 240 1.10 -13.62 12.63
CA ASP A 240 2.16 -12.63 12.49
C ASP A 240 1.67 -11.30 13.10
N PRO A 241 2.14 -10.92 14.30
CA PRO A 241 1.63 -9.76 15.03
C PRO A 241 2.21 -8.42 14.55
N ALA A 242 3.14 -8.41 13.60
CA ALA A 242 3.79 -7.23 13.05
C ALA A 242 4.15 -7.48 11.57
N ALA A 243 3.14 -7.76 10.78
CA ALA A 243 3.25 -8.48 9.52
C ALA A 243 3.87 -7.65 8.37
N GLY A 244 3.93 -6.32 8.50
CA GLY A 244 4.40 -5.47 7.41
C GLY A 244 3.60 -5.73 6.14
N THR A 245 4.30 -6.02 5.06
CA THR A 245 3.71 -6.39 3.77
C THR A 245 3.45 -7.90 3.63
N LEU A 246 3.31 -8.63 4.73
CA LEU A 246 3.01 -10.08 4.77
C LEU A 246 4.10 -10.99 4.17
N THR A 247 5.37 -10.67 4.34
CA THR A 247 6.45 -11.48 3.77
C THR A 247 6.53 -12.85 4.44
N PHE A 248 6.42 -12.93 5.77
CA PHE A 248 6.38 -14.19 6.49
C PHE A 248 5.12 -15.02 6.22
N PRO A 249 3.90 -14.46 6.30
CA PRO A 249 2.69 -15.18 5.95
C PRO A 249 2.68 -15.69 4.49
N ALA A 250 3.16 -14.89 3.54
CA ALA A 250 3.24 -15.30 2.14
C ALA A 250 4.16 -16.51 1.93
N GLU A 251 5.33 -16.51 2.57
CA GLU A 251 6.24 -17.66 2.47
C GLU A 251 5.69 -18.89 3.21
N ALA A 252 5.00 -18.69 4.36
CA ALA A 252 4.32 -19.78 5.07
C ALA A 252 3.21 -20.41 4.22
N ILE A 253 2.41 -19.59 3.53
CA ILE A 253 1.39 -20.06 2.58
C ILE A 253 2.05 -20.85 1.45
N ARG A 254 3.10 -20.31 0.82
CA ARG A 254 3.82 -20.98 -0.27
C ARG A 254 4.32 -22.38 0.17
N LEU A 255 4.98 -22.44 1.32
CA LEU A 255 5.51 -23.71 1.86
C LEU A 255 4.39 -24.69 2.24
N ALA A 256 3.29 -24.23 2.80
CA ALA A 256 2.12 -25.06 3.09
C ALA A 256 1.53 -25.67 1.81
N PHE A 257 1.43 -24.90 0.73
CA PHE A 257 0.97 -25.40 -0.58
C PHE A 257 1.98 -26.37 -1.19
N GLU A 258 3.27 -26.10 -1.10
CA GLU A 258 4.34 -26.98 -1.58
C GLU A 258 4.30 -28.36 -0.88
N GLU A 259 4.23 -28.37 0.46
CA GLU A 259 4.10 -29.59 1.25
C GLU A 259 2.83 -30.38 0.90
N PHE A 260 1.69 -29.68 0.85
CA PHE A 260 0.40 -30.31 0.57
C PHE A 260 0.37 -30.92 -0.84
N THR A 261 0.81 -30.19 -1.84
CA THR A 261 0.77 -30.69 -3.22
C THR A 261 1.77 -31.82 -3.46
N GLY A 262 2.93 -31.75 -2.81
CA GLY A 262 3.91 -32.83 -2.85
C GLY A 262 3.38 -34.16 -2.30
N LYS A 263 2.49 -34.11 -1.29
CA LYS A 263 1.91 -35.32 -0.67
C LYS A 263 0.58 -35.76 -1.27
N TYR A 264 -0.30 -34.78 -1.58
CA TYR A 264 -1.72 -35.06 -1.88
C TYR A 264 -2.13 -34.67 -3.29
N GLY A 265 -1.21 -34.09 -4.06
CA GLY A 265 -1.47 -33.61 -5.41
C GLY A 265 -2.25 -32.30 -5.47
N GLU A 266 -2.50 -31.82 -6.69
CA GLU A 266 -3.09 -30.51 -6.97
C GLU A 266 -4.57 -30.37 -6.61
N GLY A 267 -5.33 -31.48 -6.61
CA GLY A 267 -6.79 -31.48 -6.51
C GLY A 267 -7.34 -30.93 -5.19
N GLY A 268 -6.55 -30.93 -4.13
CA GLY A 268 -6.95 -30.49 -2.79
C GLY A 268 -6.64 -29.03 -2.45
N LYS A 269 -5.96 -28.28 -3.32
CA LYS A 269 -5.49 -26.90 -3.07
C LYS A 269 -6.59 -25.96 -2.61
N HIS A 270 -7.75 -25.99 -3.24
CA HIS A 270 -8.89 -25.16 -2.86
C HIS A 270 -9.42 -25.46 -1.45
N ASN A 271 -9.35 -26.73 -1.03
CA ASN A 271 -9.71 -27.12 0.33
C ASN A 271 -8.68 -26.65 1.34
N LEU A 272 -7.38 -26.80 1.05
CA LEU A 272 -6.31 -26.28 1.88
C LEU A 272 -6.50 -24.78 2.12
N LEU A 273 -6.71 -23.99 1.05
CA LEU A 273 -6.94 -22.56 1.18
C LEU A 273 -8.13 -22.26 2.09
N ARG A 274 -9.32 -22.80 1.77
CA ARG A 274 -10.58 -22.35 2.38
C ARG A 274 -10.84 -22.94 3.76
N ARG A 275 -10.32 -24.13 4.04
CA ARG A 275 -10.57 -24.82 5.30
C ARG A 275 -9.40 -24.73 6.29
N HIS A 276 -8.24 -24.25 5.84
CA HIS A 276 -7.07 -24.14 6.68
C HIS A 276 -6.42 -22.75 6.61
N ILE A 277 -5.92 -22.33 5.44
CA ILE A 277 -5.16 -21.07 5.34
C ILE A 277 -6.03 -19.85 5.72
N LEU A 278 -7.18 -19.65 5.06
CA LEU A 278 -8.02 -18.48 5.31
C LEU A 278 -8.59 -18.41 6.74
N PRO A 279 -9.02 -19.51 7.38
CA PRO A 279 -9.57 -19.43 8.73
C PRO A 279 -8.52 -19.49 9.86
N HIS A 280 -7.27 -19.87 9.59
CA HIS A 280 -6.28 -20.11 10.67
C HIS A 280 -4.98 -19.31 10.52
N PHE A 281 -4.77 -18.58 9.43
CA PHE A 281 -3.59 -17.74 9.29
C PHE A 281 -4.00 -16.28 9.46
N TYR A 282 -3.41 -15.65 10.47
CA TYR A 282 -3.74 -14.29 10.92
C TYR A 282 -2.52 -13.39 10.81
N ALA A 283 -2.76 -12.12 10.56
CA ALA A 283 -1.72 -11.11 10.55
C ALA A 283 -2.26 -9.78 11.08
N PHE A 284 -1.43 -9.04 11.83
CA PHE A 284 -1.73 -7.72 12.33
C PHE A 284 -0.73 -6.72 11.77
N GLU A 285 -1.20 -5.57 11.35
CA GLU A 285 -0.37 -4.48 10.84
C GLU A 285 -0.93 -3.15 11.33
N LEU A 286 -0.03 -2.27 11.77
CA LEU A 286 -0.37 -0.94 12.29
C LEU A 286 -0.52 0.09 11.16
N LEU A 287 0.28 -0.05 10.09
CA LEU A 287 0.38 0.95 9.03
C LEU A 287 -0.50 0.57 7.83
N MET A 288 -1.30 1.53 7.37
CA MET A 288 -2.24 1.29 6.26
C MET A 288 -1.55 0.88 4.95
N ALA A 289 -0.42 1.50 4.61
CA ALA A 289 0.25 1.21 3.35
C ALA A 289 0.80 -0.23 3.29
N PRO A 290 1.53 -0.75 4.30
CA PRO A 290 1.87 -2.17 4.37
C PRO A 290 0.65 -3.09 4.42
N TYR A 291 -0.40 -2.72 5.18
CA TYR A 291 -1.66 -3.45 5.23
C TYR A 291 -2.28 -3.62 3.83
N ALA A 292 -2.45 -2.53 3.08
CA ALA A 292 -2.99 -2.56 1.73
C ALA A 292 -2.11 -3.39 0.77
N THR A 293 -0.78 -3.19 0.86
CA THR A 293 0.21 -3.96 0.09
C THR A 293 0.15 -5.45 0.40
N GLY A 294 0.02 -5.80 1.68
CA GLY A 294 -0.09 -7.18 2.13
C GLY A 294 -1.29 -7.90 1.52
N HIS A 295 -2.44 -7.28 1.50
CA HIS A 295 -3.64 -7.84 0.84
C HIS A 295 -3.41 -8.07 -0.65
N ILE A 296 -2.83 -7.10 -1.36
CA ILE A 296 -2.53 -7.22 -2.78
C ILE A 296 -1.55 -8.37 -3.03
N LYS A 297 -0.49 -8.45 -2.23
CA LYS A 297 0.53 -9.49 -2.30
C LYS A 297 -0.05 -10.89 -2.12
N ILE A 298 -0.87 -11.09 -1.09
CA ILE A 298 -1.53 -12.39 -0.87
C ILE A 298 -2.49 -12.71 -2.02
N GLY A 299 -3.23 -11.73 -2.53
CA GLY A 299 -4.08 -11.92 -3.70
C GLY A 299 -3.31 -12.45 -4.90
N PHE A 300 -2.20 -11.81 -5.25
CA PHE A 300 -1.33 -12.26 -6.35
C PHE A 300 -0.69 -13.62 -6.10
N LEU A 301 -0.23 -13.87 -4.87
CA LEU A 301 0.32 -15.17 -4.50
C LEU A 301 -0.70 -16.29 -4.75
N LEU A 302 -1.94 -16.10 -4.28
CA LEU A 302 -2.99 -17.11 -4.42
C LEU A 302 -3.42 -17.30 -5.88
N GLU A 303 -3.44 -16.22 -6.69
CA GLU A 303 -3.63 -16.31 -8.14
C GLU A 303 -2.52 -17.15 -8.79
N THR A 304 -1.25 -16.89 -8.44
CA THR A 304 -0.09 -17.64 -8.95
C THR A 304 -0.11 -19.12 -8.55
N LEU A 305 -0.62 -19.42 -7.34
CA LEU A 305 -0.80 -20.80 -6.86
C LEU A 305 -2.02 -21.51 -7.49
N GLY A 306 -2.79 -20.82 -8.36
CA GLY A 306 -3.97 -21.37 -9.01
C GLY A 306 -5.21 -21.46 -8.12
N VAL A 307 -5.24 -20.71 -7.01
CA VAL A 307 -6.34 -20.71 -6.04
C VAL A 307 -6.81 -19.28 -5.70
N PRO A 308 -7.26 -18.50 -6.68
CA PRO A 308 -7.65 -17.11 -6.45
C PRO A 308 -8.76 -17.00 -5.39
N LEU A 309 -8.77 -15.89 -4.67
CA LEU A 309 -9.84 -15.52 -3.74
C LEU A 309 -11.15 -15.30 -4.51
N ARG A 310 -12.25 -15.79 -3.97
CA ARG A 310 -13.60 -15.52 -4.49
C ARG A 310 -14.14 -14.22 -3.91
N ASN A 311 -15.22 -13.71 -4.48
CA ASN A 311 -15.92 -12.56 -3.92
C ASN A 311 -16.33 -12.84 -2.47
N GLY A 312 -15.94 -11.91 -1.57
CA GLY A 312 -16.20 -12.02 -0.14
C GLY A 312 -15.15 -12.84 0.66
N GLU A 313 -14.23 -13.58 -0.01
CA GLU A 313 -13.10 -14.21 0.69
C GLU A 313 -11.99 -13.20 0.92
N ARG A 314 -11.37 -13.25 2.09
CA ARG A 314 -10.22 -12.40 2.45
C ARG A 314 -9.22 -13.17 3.29
N PHE A 315 -7.96 -12.79 3.21
CA PHE A 315 -6.96 -13.21 4.18
C PHE A 315 -7.19 -12.46 5.51
N GLN A 316 -6.95 -13.12 6.64
CA GLN A 316 -7.17 -12.55 7.98
C GLN A 316 -6.06 -11.58 8.38
N LEU A 317 -5.91 -10.52 7.60
CA LEU A 317 -5.05 -9.39 7.93
C LEU A 317 -5.91 -8.27 8.54
N TYR A 318 -5.50 -7.80 9.69
CA TYR A 318 -6.20 -6.76 10.45
C TYR A 318 -5.31 -5.54 10.64
N LEU A 319 -5.89 -4.37 10.38
CA LEU A 319 -5.24 -3.10 10.69
C LEU A 319 -5.46 -2.80 12.17
N THR A 320 -4.42 -2.94 12.98
CA THR A 320 -4.53 -2.79 14.44
C THR A 320 -3.17 -2.58 15.10
N ASN A 321 -3.18 -1.97 16.28
CA ASN A 321 -2.00 -1.91 17.15
C ASN A 321 -1.94 -3.14 18.05
N THR A 322 -1.06 -4.06 17.77
CA THR A 322 -0.88 -5.31 18.54
C THR A 322 -0.56 -5.07 20.02
N LEU A 323 0.11 -3.95 20.35
CA LEU A 323 0.52 -3.62 21.72
C LEU A 323 -0.59 -2.98 22.56
N GLU A 324 -1.64 -2.46 21.90
CA GLU A 324 -2.75 -1.76 22.54
C GLU A 324 -4.05 -2.57 22.53
N MET A 325 -4.01 -3.83 22.15
CA MET A 325 -5.18 -4.70 22.13
C MET A 325 -5.78 -4.89 23.53
N LYS A 326 -6.66 -3.98 23.90
CA LYS A 326 -7.53 -4.10 25.07
C LYS A 326 -8.89 -4.63 24.60
N ASP A 327 -9.24 -5.84 25.04
CA ASP A 327 -10.55 -6.47 24.84
C ASP A 327 -11.09 -6.54 23.39
N LEU A 328 -10.65 -7.53 22.63
CA LEU A 328 -11.22 -7.92 21.33
C LEU A 328 -12.74 -8.28 21.40
N GLN A 329 -13.30 -8.47 22.60
CA GLN A 329 -14.72 -8.80 22.77
C GLN A 329 -15.68 -7.64 22.52
N GLN A 330 -15.19 -6.40 22.36
CA GLN A 330 -16.04 -5.21 22.23
C GLN A 330 -16.03 -4.57 20.83
N ILE A 331 -15.31 -5.11 19.87
CA ILE A 331 -15.29 -4.56 18.52
C ILE A 331 -16.31 -5.34 17.67
N PRO A 332 -17.47 -4.76 17.34
CA PRO A 332 -18.34 -5.36 16.34
C PRO A 332 -17.57 -5.32 15.01
N ILE A 333 -17.22 -6.49 14.51
CA ILE A 333 -16.65 -6.65 13.16
C ILE A 333 -17.81 -6.43 12.19
N PRO A 334 -17.75 -5.42 11.31
CA PRO A 334 -18.78 -5.17 10.33
C PRO A 334 -18.86 -6.27 9.28
#